data_51dc80f10ccb6a1de0fd15cb13eb2bb0
#
_entry.id   51dc80f10ccb6a1de0fd15cb13eb2bb0
#
_cell.length_a   1.000
_cell.length_b   1.000
_cell.length_c   1.000
_cell.angle_alpha   90.00
_cell.angle_beta   90.00
_cell.angle_gamma   90.00
#
_symmetry.space_group_name_H-M   'P 1'
#
loop_
_entity.id
_entity.type
_entity.pdbx_description
1 polymer ?
#
loop_
_entity_poly.entity_id
_entity_poly.type
_entity_poly.pdbx_seq_one_letter_code
_entity_poly.pdbx_strand_id
1 'polypeptide(L)'
;MEKLAEFINYYSKVESIEVAKEKGSFPYFNKSFYPQGKMPFRGFYEKKSWNLDWSKVAKDIKKFGLRNSYTTVIAPTGSISMIAGCSSGIEPTFSLAFEKNVSVGSFYYIDPVFERAMLREGLFDEDLVRDIVNHSGSVSKINYITPHFKKIFVTSHDITPEDHIKTLAAFQKWVDSSISKTNNFPADAKVEDMKKSYVLAYELGCKSVTVFRDKSIKDQVLVTGDGKKKDKDKDELVRMKDEKAEGFAVYRDPSTPISANDNNLNGNGNNGSNGKPTHCPNCKIALKHQEGCVSCSICGWGLCV
;
A
#
# COMPACT_ATOMS: atom_id res chain seq x y z
N MET A 1 9.76 10.36 -10.17
CA MET A 1 8.28 10.24 -10.18
C MET A 1 7.69 10.69 -11.52
N GLU A 2 7.91 11.93 -11.97
CA GLU A 2 7.33 12.44 -13.23
C GLU A 2 7.65 11.58 -14.45
N LYS A 3 8.92 11.19 -14.66
CA LYS A 3 9.32 10.34 -15.78
C LYS A 3 8.60 8.99 -15.81
N LEU A 4 8.34 8.38 -14.64
CA LEU A 4 7.59 7.12 -14.55
C LEU A 4 6.13 7.32 -14.93
N ALA A 5 5.49 8.36 -14.41
CA ALA A 5 4.09 8.67 -14.73
C ALA A 5 3.92 9.02 -16.22
N GLU A 6 4.84 9.80 -16.79
CA GLU A 6 4.90 10.10 -18.22
C GLU A 6 5.02 8.81 -19.06
N PHE A 7 5.95 7.93 -18.71
CA PHE A 7 6.17 6.66 -19.40
C PHE A 7 4.90 5.81 -19.43
N ILE A 8 4.27 5.61 -18.27
CA ILE A 8 3.05 4.80 -18.17
C ILE A 8 1.93 5.40 -19.01
N ASN A 9 1.69 6.72 -18.92
CA ASN A 9 0.63 7.35 -19.67
C ASN A 9 0.92 7.36 -21.18
N TYR A 10 2.15 7.62 -21.60
CA TYR A 10 2.56 7.61 -23.00
C TYR A 10 2.24 6.26 -23.67
N TYR A 11 2.74 5.17 -23.09
CA TYR A 11 2.52 3.85 -23.68
C TYR A 11 1.08 3.38 -23.56
N SER A 12 0.34 3.79 -22.53
CA SER A 12 -1.09 3.53 -22.46
C SER A 12 -1.89 4.24 -23.58
N LYS A 13 -1.47 5.45 -24.00
CA LYS A 13 -2.06 6.15 -25.16
C LYS A 13 -1.68 5.47 -26.47
N VAL A 14 -0.41 5.10 -26.64
CA VAL A 14 0.04 4.37 -27.83
C VAL A 14 -0.78 3.10 -28.01
N GLU A 15 -0.92 2.29 -26.96
CA GLU A 15 -1.71 1.07 -27.04
C GLU A 15 -3.20 1.34 -27.27
N SER A 16 -3.78 2.35 -26.63
CA SER A 16 -5.18 2.72 -26.86
C SER A 16 -5.45 3.21 -28.30
N ILE A 17 -4.44 3.75 -28.99
CA ILE A 17 -4.50 4.07 -30.45
C ILE A 17 -4.50 2.79 -31.26
N GLU A 18 -3.63 1.83 -30.97
CA GLU A 18 -3.58 0.55 -31.69
C GLU A 18 -4.90 -0.21 -31.56
N VAL A 19 -5.44 -0.29 -30.34
CA VAL A 19 -6.78 -0.88 -30.12
C VAL A 19 -7.89 -0.10 -30.83
N ALA A 20 -7.77 1.23 -30.99
CA ALA A 20 -8.73 2.02 -31.73
C ALA A 20 -8.71 1.74 -33.25
N LYS A 21 -7.56 1.42 -33.83
CA LYS A 21 -7.45 1.00 -35.26
C LYS A 21 -8.21 -0.30 -35.47
N GLU A 22 -8.22 -1.21 -34.53
CA GLU A 22 -8.88 -2.51 -34.62
C GLU A 22 -10.38 -2.42 -34.28
N LYS A 23 -10.72 -1.76 -33.15
CA LYS A 23 -12.07 -1.81 -32.53
C LYS A 23 -12.84 -0.48 -32.60
N GLY A 24 -12.28 0.53 -33.26
CA GLY A 24 -12.83 1.88 -33.30
C GLY A 24 -12.60 2.68 -32.02
N SER A 25 -12.84 3.97 -32.09
CA SER A 25 -12.73 4.90 -30.96
C SER A 25 -13.87 4.74 -29.98
N PHE A 26 -13.70 5.29 -28.75
CA PHE A 26 -14.80 5.37 -27.79
C PHE A 26 -15.97 6.22 -28.35
N PRO A 27 -17.25 5.95 -27.96
CA PRO A 27 -18.44 6.52 -28.63
C PRO A 27 -18.48 8.04 -28.72
N TYR A 28 -17.99 8.74 -27.71
CA TYR A 28 -17.98 10.20 -27.63
C TYR A 28 -16.68 10.86 -28.11
N PHE A 29 -15.81 10.13 -28.81
CA PHE A 29 -14.50 10.64 -29.25
C PHE A 29 -14.64 11.98 -29.99
N ASN A 30 -15.52 12.06 -30.99
CA ASN A 30 -15.71 13.26 -31.80
C ASN A 30 -16.25 14.47 -31.01
N LYS A 31 -16.88 14.24 -29.85
CA LYS A 31 -17.39 15.28 -28.96
C LYS A 31 -16.40 15.63 -27.85
N SER A 32 -15.29 14.94 -27.80
CA SER A 32 -14.24 15.15 -26.79
C SER A 32 -13.24 16.22 -27.24
N PHE A 33 -12.26 16.48 -26.41
CA PHE A 33 -11.17 17.42 -26.68
C PHE A 33 -10.02 16.79 -27.52
N TYR A 34 -9.99 15.48 -27.68
CA TYR A 34 -8.91 14.78 -28.38
C TYR A 34 -8.80 15.13 -29.88
N PRO A 35 -9.88 15.25 -30.68
CA PRO A 35 -9.80 15.70 -32.08
C PRO A 35 -9.18 17.10 -32.23
N GLN A 36 -9.30 17.95 -31.19
CA GLN A 36 -8.68 19.26 -31.11
C GLN A 36 -7.17 19.20 -30.79
N GLY A 37 -6.62 18.00 -30.51
CA GLY A 37 -5.23 17.82 -30.11
C GLY A 37 -4.95 18.20 -28.66
N LYS A 38 -5.96 18.17 -27.80
CA LYS A 38 -5.84 18.45 -26.38
C LYS A 38 -5.75 17.14 -25.58
N MET A 39 -5.08 17.19 -24.44
CA MET A 39 -4.92 16.06 -23.51
C MET A 39 -5.44 16.43 -22.11
N PRO A 40 -5.88 15.45 -21.28
CA PRO A 40 -6.46 15.72 -19.97
C PRO A 40 -5.45 15.99 -18.87
N PHE A 41 -4.16 16.09 -19.16
CA PHE A 41 -3.08 16.25 -18.20
C PHE A 41 -2.13 17.39 -18.58
N ARG A 42 -1.62 18.08 -17.55
CA ARG A 42 -0.85 19.32 -17.70
C ARG A 42 0.49 19.12 -18.40
N GLY A 43 1.16 17.98 -18.17
CA GLY A 43 2.47 17.68 -18.74
C GLY A 43 2.52 17.75 -20.26
N PHE A 44 1.41 17.46 -20.93
CA PHE A 44 1.31 17.61 -22.40
C PHE A 44 1.55 19.04 -22.89
N TYR A 45 1.16 20.05 -22.13
CA TYR A 45 1.31 21.46 -22.50
C TYR A 45 2.67 22.03 -22.12
N GLU A 46 3.44 21.32 -21.31
CA GLU A 46 4.78 21.71 -20.87
C GLU A 46 5.86 21.02 -21.71
N LYS A 47 5.94 21.36 -23.01
CA LYS A 47 6.79 20.68 -24.01
C LYS A 47 8.26 20.52 -23.58
N LYS A 48 8.80 21.46 -22.79
CA LYS A 48 10.18 21.38 -22.28
C LYS A 48 10.41 20.23 -21.28
N SER A 49 9.34 19.68 -20.69
CA SER A 49 9.41 18.58 -19.74
C SER A 49 9.18 17.20 -20.37
N TRP A 50 8.93 17.15 -21.68
CA TRP A 50 8.74 15.89 -22.40
C TRP A 50 10.03 15.08 -22.46
N ASN A 51 9.94 13.80 -22.10
CA ASN A 51 10.99 12.82 -22.35
C ASN A 51 10.64 11.89 -23.53
N LEU A 52 9.37 11.92 -24.00
CA LEU A 52 8.82 11.06 -25.04
C LEU A 52 8.13 11.93 -26.12
N ASP A 53 7.91 11.37 -27.31
CA ASP A 53 7.36 12.10 -28.46
C ASP A 53 5.83 12.22 -28.41
N TRP A 54 5.33 13.11 -27.58
CA TRP A 54 3.91 13.45 -27.49
C TRP A 54 3.35 14.09 -28.75
N SER A 55 4.20 14.67 -29.59
CA SER A 55 3.75 15.21 -30.90
C SER A 55 3.27 14.11 -31.83
N LYS A 56 3.98 12.97 -31.84
CA LYS A 56 3.56 11.79 -32.59
C LYS A 56 2.24 11.24 -32.05
N VAL A 57 2.13 11.04 -30.74
CA VAL A 57 0.90 10.54 -30.11
C VAL A 57 -0.31 11.43 -30.42
N ALA A 58 -0.16 12.74 -30.34
CA ALA A 58 -1.24 13.68 -30.66
C ALA A 58 -1.68 13.60 -32.14
N LYS A 59 -0.73 13.44 -33.07
CA LYS A 59 -1.03 13.23 -34.50
C LYS A 59 -1.74 11.90 -34.74
N ASP A 60 -1.27 10.84 -34.10
CA ASP A 60 -1.84 9.50 -34.26
C ASP A 60 -3.27 9.43 -33.68
N ILE A 61 -3.53 10.08 -32.51
CA ILE A 61 -4.88 10.20 -31.97
C ILE A 61 -5.83 10.92 -32.95
N LYS A 62 -5.39 12.03 -33.58
CA LYS A 62 -6.22 12.73 -34.58
C LYS A 62 -6.52 11.86 -35.80
N LYS A 63 -5.58 11.03 -36.22
CA LYS A 63 -5.69 10.20 -37.41
C LYS A 63 -6.48 8.92 -37.19
N PHE A 64 -6.25 8.23 -36.09
CA PHE A 64 -6.74 6.89 -35.84
C PHE A 64 -7.79 6.82 -34.70
N GLY A 65 -7.91 7.89 -33.93
CA GLY A 65 -8.76 7.93 -32.75
C GLY A 65 -8.12 7.36 -31.51
N LEU A 66 -8.92 7.16 -30.47
CA LEU A 66 -8.52 6.61 -29.18
C LEU A 66 -9.59 5.67 -28.65
N ARG A 67 -9.24 4.44 -28.27
CA ARG A 67 -10.20 3.45 -27.77
C ARG A 67 -10.80 3.83 -26.43
N ASN A 68 -10.01 4.40 -25.53
CA ASN A 68 -10.37 4.73 -24.17
C ASN A 68 -10.34 6.23 -23.95
N SER A 69 -11.38 6.81 -23.35
CA SER A 69 -11.40 8.25 -23.04
C SER A 69 -10.30 8.64 -22.04
N TYR A 70 -10.11 7.82 -21.01
CA TYR A 70 -8.99 7.92 -20.08
C TYR A 70 -8.29 6.57 -19.96
N THR A 71 -6.97 6.58 -19.81
CA THR A 71 -6.16 5.35 -19.74
C THR A 71 -5.43 5.22 -18.39
N THR A 72 -5.29 6.31 -17.64
CA THR A 72 -4.54 6.31 -16.38
C THR A 72 -5.32 6.94 -15.23
N VAL A 73 -5.25 6.28 -14.09
CA VAL A 73 -5.78 6.71 -12.78
C VAL A 73 -4.90 6.08 -11.69
N ILE A 74 -4.79 6.72 -10.54
CA ILE A 74 -4.21 6.08 -9.35
C ILE A 74 -5.33 5.94 -8.34
N ALA A 75 -5.85 4.71 -8.24
CA ALA A 75 -6.91 4.34 -7.32
C ALA A 75 -6.36 4.07 -5.91
N PRO A 76 -7.20 4.05 -4.86
CA PRO A 76 -6.76 3.77 -3.50
C PRO A 76 -6.08 2.40 -3.31
N THR A 77 -6.59 1.36 -3.96
CA THR A 77 -6.07 -0.03 -3.94
C THR A 77 -5.84 -0.63 -2.54
N GLY A 78 -6.55 -0.15 -1.50
CA GLY A 78 -6.30 -0.53 -0.11
C GLY A 78 -6.31 -2.04 0.14
N SER A 79 -7.38 -2.74 -0.28
CA SER A 79 -7.48 -4.19 -0.06
C SER A 79 -6.60 -5.01 -1.00
N ILE A 80 -6.54 -4.64 -2.28
CA ILE A 80 -5.76 -5.41 -3.27
C ILE A 80 -4.25 -5.26 -3.09
N SER A 81 -3.78 -4.13 -2.57
CA SER A 81 -2.36 -3.94 -2.22
C SER A 81 -1.92 -4.88 -1.09
N MET A 82 -2.80 -5.13 -0.11
CA MET A 82 -2.55 -6.10 0.96
C MET A 82 -2.44 -7.53 0.41
N ILE A 83 -3.28 -7.89 -0.56
CA ILE A 83 -3.21 -9.20 -1.23
C ILE A 83 -1.91 -9.32 -2.05
N ALA A 84 -1.51 -8.24 -2.71
CA ALA A 84 -0.30 -8.19 -3.52
C ALA A 84 1.00 -8.03 -2.69
N GLY A 85 0.90 -7.78 -1.38
CA GLY A 85 2.07 -7.57 -0.51
C GLY A 85 2.87 -6.32 -0.84
N CYS A 86 2.20 -5.24 -1.30
CA CYS A 86 2.85 -3.98 -1.65
C CYS A 86 2.12 -2.77 -1.07
N SER A 87 2.71 -1.58 -1.16
CA SER A 87 2.06 -0.33 -0.76
C SER A 87 0.92 0.04 -1.71
N SER A 88 -0.03 0.80 -1.20
CA SER A 88 -1.26 1.20 -1.88
C SER A 88 -1.01 2.41 -2.79
N GLY A 89 -1.18 2.25 -4.10
CA GLY A 89 -1.03 3.33 -5.08
C GLY A 89 0.33 4.04 -4.99
N ILE A 90 0.31 5.34 -4.68
CA ILE A 90 1.50 6.15 -4.42
C ILE A 90 1.62 6.56 -2.94
N GLU A 91 0.90 5.84 -2.06
CA GLU A 91 1.03 6.08 -0.64
C GLU A 91 2.36 5.50 -0.12
N PRO A 92 3.05 6.20 0.78
CA PRO A 92 4.14 5.61 1.53
C PRO A 92 3.59 4.56 2.50
N THR A 93 4.44 3.67 2.97
CA THR A 93 4.08 2.75 4.05
C THR A 93 3.58 3.55 5.26
N PHE A 94 2.42 3.17 5.79
CA PHE A 94 1.83 3.87 6.94
C PHE A 94 2.67 3.68 8.20
N SER A 95 3.12 2.45 8.43
CA SER A 95 3.92 2.03 9.57
C SER A 95 4.76 0.82 9.19
N LEU A 96 6.01 0.76 9.64
CA LEU A 96 6.89 -0.40 9.42
C LEU A 96 6.54 -1.57 10.34
N ALA A 97 5.98 -1.30 11.51
CA ALA A 97 5.39 -2.28 12.40
C ALA A 97 4.20 -1.68 13.13
N PHE A 98 3.12 -2.42 13.28
CA PHE A 98 1.96 -2.02 14.07
C PHE A 98 1.34 -3.20 14.79
N GLU A 99 0.71 -2.94 15.91
CA GLU A 99 -0.06 -3.92 16.66
C GLU A 99 -1.51 -3.91 16.17
N LYS A 100 -2.03 -5.07 15.80
CA LYS A 100 -3.43 -5.26 15.47
C LYS A 100 -4.12 -6.01 16.59
N ASN A 101 -4.94 -5.30 17.35
CA ASN A 101 -5.72 -5.89 18.42
C ASN A 101 -7.06 -6.40 17.85
N VAL A 102 -7.30 -7.68 18.01
CA VAL A 102 -8.54 -8.35 17.64
C VAL A 102 -9.07 -9.15 18.85
N SER A 103 -10.33 -9.60 18.79
CA SER A 103 -10.99 -10.29 19.90
C SER A 103 -10.26 -11.56 20.39
N VAL A 104 -9.38 -12.12 19.57
CA VAL A 104 -8.61 -13.35 19.87
C VAL A 104 -7.16 -13.09 20.30
N GLY A 105 -6.73 -11.81 20.38
CA GLY A 105 -5.38 -11.44 20.80
C GLY A 105 -4.79 -10.28 20.02
N SER A 106 -3.54 -9.93 20.37
CA SER A 106 -2.74 -8.91 19.70
C SER A 106 -1.74 -9.55 18.75
N PHE A 107 -1.68 -9.05 17.52
CA PHE A 107 -0.75 -9.51 16.50
C PHE A 107 0.11 -8.35 16.02
N TYR A 108 1.41 -8.58 15.92
CA TYR A 108 2.32 -7.62 15.31
C TYR A 108 2.38 -7.86 13.81
N TYR A 109 2.18 -6.82 13.05
CA TYR A 109 2.42 -6.80 11.61
C TYR A 109 3.71 -6.03 11.33
N ILE A 110 4.55 -6.59 10.48
CA ILE A 110 5.84 -5.98 10.11
C ILE A 110 5.89 -5.90 8.58
N ASP A 111 6.38 -4.78 8.06
CA ASP A 111 6.62 -4.65 6.62
C ASP A 111 7.64 -5.68 6.16
N PRO A 112 7.31 -6.58 5.23
CA PRO A 112 8.17 -7.71 4.87
C PRO A 112 9.46 -7.29 4.14
N VAL A 113 9.50 -6.10 3.53
CA VAL A 113 10.71 -5.57 2.90
C VAL A 113 11.67 -5.06 3.97
N PHE A 114 11.12 -4.35 4.96
CA PHE A 114 11.87 -3.88 6.12
C PHE A 114 12.43 -5.05 6.94
N GLU A 115 11.61 -6.05 7.25
CA GLU A 115 12.02 -7.27 7.96
C GLU A 115 13.23 -7.93 7.28
N ARG A 116 13.12 -8.20 5.96
CA ARG A 116 14.23 -8.79 5.20
C ARG A 116 15.51 -7.94 5.22
N ALA A 117 15.37 -6.62 5.18
CA ALA A 117 16.52 -5.73 5.26
C ALA A 117 17.18 -5.82 6.64
N MET A 118 16.40 -5.79 7.72
CA MET A 118 16.93 -5.86 9.08
C MET A 118 17.52 -7.23 9.42
N LEU A 119 16.94 -8.32 8.90
CA LEU A 119 17.51 -9.66 9.02
C LEU A 119 18.91 -9.77 8.37
N ARG A 120 19.09 -9.15 7.20
CA ARG A 120 20.38 -9.13 6.51
C ARG A 120 21.46 -8.37 7.28
N GLU A 121 21.06 -7.34 8.01
CA GLU A 121 21.95 -6.52 8.84
C GLU A 121 22.15 -7.11 10.24
N GLY A 122 21.46 -8.21 10.60
CA GLY A 122 21.50 -8.78 11.95
C GLY A 122 20.88 -7.89 13.02
N LEU A 123 19.98 -6.99 12.63
CA LEU A 123 19.31 -6.03 13.52
C LEU A 123 17.86 -6.40 13.84
N PHE A 124 17.33 -7.49 13.26
CA PHE A 124 15.95 -7.87 13.45
C PHE A 124 15.78 -8.71 14.73
N ASP A 125 15.12 -8.12 15.71
CA ASP A 125 14.74 -8.74 16.97
C ASP A 125 13.41 -8.17 17.51
N GLU A 126 12.93 -8.68 18.62
CA GLU A 126 11.70 -8.21 19.29
C GLU A 126 11.84 -6.77 19.82
N ASP A 127 13.04 -6.37 20.23
CA ASP A 127 13.28 -5.03 20.76
C ASP A 127 13.18 -3.98 19.64
N LEU A 128 13.68 -4.28 18.45
CA LEU A 128 13.48 -3.43 17.27
C LEU A 128 12.00 -3.26 16.95
N VAL A 129 11.23 -4.35 16.95
CA VAL A 129 9.78 -4.29 16.67
C VAL A 129 9.07 -3.42 17.69
N ARG A 130 9.38 -3.60 18.98
CA ARG A 130 8.84 -2.80 20.09
C ARG A 130 9.21 -1.33 19.96
N ASP A 131 10.46 -1.03 19.62
CA ASP A 131 10.94 0.34 19.42
C ASP A 131 10.20 1.02 18.27
N ILE A 132 9.98 0.32 17.15
CA ILE A 132 9.21 0.86 16.01
C ILE A 132 7.77 1.18 16.44
N VAL A 133 7.09 0.27 17.13
CA VAL A 133 5.73 0.50 17.62
C VAL A 133 5.69 1.70 18.59
N ASN A 134 6.64 1.81 19.50
CA ASN A 134 6.77 2.94 20.44
C ASN A 134 7.08 4.28 19.73
N HIS A 135 7.68 4.24 18.55
CA HIS A 135 7.96 5.42 17.72
C HIS A 135 6.94 5.59 16.57
N SER A 136 5.69 5.22 16.82
CA SER A 136 4.58 5.41 15.88
C SER A 136 4.81 4.73 14.53
N GLY A 137 5.48 3.58 14.54
CA GLY A 137 5.72 2.77 13.36
C GLY A 137 6.91 3.22 12.49
N SER A 138 7.72 4.18 12.96
CA SER A 138 8.86 4.75 12.23
C SER A 138 10.19 4.39 12.87
N VAL A 139 11.24 4.29 12.03
CA VAL A 139 12.63 4.13 12.45
C VAL A 139 13.40 5.45 12.56
N SER A 140 12.77 6.57 12.23
CA SER A 140 13.45 7.88 12.13
C SER A 140 14.15 8.31 13.43
N LYS A 141 13.58 7.95 14.58
CA LYS A 141 14.09 8.30 15.92
C LYS A 141 14.87 7.18 16.62
N ILE A 142 15.01 6.01 16.00
CA ILE A 142 15.73 4.87 16.59
C ILE A 142 17.22 5.04 16.36
N ASN A 143 18.01 5.20 17.42
CA ASN A 143 19.41 5.64 17.34
C ASN A 143 20.35 4.62 16.67
N TYR A 144 20.13 3.33 16.87
CA TYR A 144 20.98 2.26 16.31
C TYR A 144 20.67 1.93 14.85
N ILE A 145 19.57 2.45 14.28
CA ILE A 145 19.31 2.35 12.84
C ILE A 145 20.13 3.38 12.08
N THR A 146 20.85 2.94 11.06
CA THR A 146 21.75 3.80 10.29
C THR A 146 21.00 4.88 9.51
N PRO A 147 21.63 6.04 9.25
CA PRO A 147 21.02 7.10 8.43
C PRO A 147 20.59 6.62 7.02
N HIS A 148 21.29 5.62 6.48
CA HIS A 148 20.95 5.01 5.20
C HIS A 148 19.55 4.37 5.24
N PHE A 149 19.30 3.50 6.21
CA PHE A 149 17.99 2.84 6.36
C PHE A 149 16.87 3.81 6.74
N LYS A 150 17.17 4.81 7.57
CA LYS A 150 16.19 5.88 7.88
C LYS A 150 15.72 6.66 6.66
N LYS A 151 16.55 6.80 5.62
CA LYS A 151 16.18 7.45 4.37
C LYS A 151 15.38 6.55 3.44
N ILE A 152 15.53 5.24 3.54
CA ILE A 152 14.83 4.27 2.69
C ILE A 152 13.46 3.93 3.28
N PHE A 153 13.43 3.62 4.57
CA PHE A 153 12.24 3.18 5.28
C PHE A 153 11.49 4.34 5.94
N VAL A 154 11.05 5.26 5.10
CA VAL A 154 10.27 6.46 5.49
C VAL A 154 8.80 6.09 5.56
N THR A 155 8.14 6.41 6.66
CA THR A 155 6.68 6.22 6.83
C THR A 155 5.90 7.48 6.46
N SER A 156 4.57 7.34 6.36
CA SER A 156 3.70 8.46 6.00
C SER A 156 3.79 9.64 6.98
N HIS A 157 4.07 9.39 8.25
CA HIS A 157 4.21 10.43 9.27
C HIS A 157 5.60 11.09 9.30
N ASP A 158 6.60 10.50 8.65
CA ASP A 158 7.93 11.10 8.49
C ASP A 158 7.97 12.12 7.35
N ILE A 159 6.96 12.13 6.47
CA ILE A 159 6.86 12.99 5.29
C ILE A 159 6.05 14.23 5.63
N THR A 160 6.55 15.40 5.23
CA THR A 160 5.82 16.65 5.46
C THR A 160 4.53 16.72 4.63
N PRO A 161 3.47 17.41 5.12
CA PRO A 161 2.25 17.63 4.34
C PRO A 161 2.51 18.27 2.97
N GLU A 162 3.50 19.15 2.88
CA GLU A 162 3.90 19.79 1.64
C GLU A 162 4.50 18.78 0.64
N ASP A 163 5.35 17.86 1.11
CA ASP A 163 5.98 16.84 0.25
C ASP A 163 4.97 15.77 -0.20
N HIS A 164 3.96 15.47 0.61
CA HIS A 164 2.82 14.67 0.17
C HIS A 164 2.11 15.31 -1.03
N ILE A 165 1.84 16.63 -0.98
CA ILE A 165 1.20 17.35 -2.09
C ILE A 165 2.12 17.45 -3.30
N LYS A 166 3.42 17.70 -3.13
CA LYS A 166 4.39 17.71 -4.23
C LYS A 166 4.47 16.35 -4.94
N THR A 167 4.42 15.25 -4.17
CA THR A 167 4.37 13.90 -4.72
C THR A 167 3.11 13.69 -5.55
N LEU A 168 1.95 14.06 -5.01
CA LEU A 168 0.67 14.00 -5.73
C LEU A 168 0.74 14.79 -7.05
N ALA A 169 1.24 16.03 -7.01
CA ALA A 169 1.35 16.92 -8.16
C ALA A 169 2.28 16.37 -9.25
N ALA A 170 3.41 15.76 -8.86
CA ALA A 170 4.36 15.16 -9.77
C ALA A 170 3.74 14.02 -10.60
N PHE A 171 2.89 13.19 -9.99
CA PHE A 171 2.14 12.18 -10.70
C PHE A 171 0.96 12.77 -11.49
N GLN A 172 0.20 13.72 -10.88
CA GLN A 172 -0.98 14.31 -11.52
C GLN A 172 -0.65 15.05 -12.81
N LYS A 173 0.56 15.58 -12.92
CA LYS A 173 1.07 16.21 -14.14
C LYS A 173 0.92 15.31 -15.37
N TRP A 174 0.99 13.98 -15.18
CA TRP A 174 0.99 12.99 -16.27
C TRP A 174 -0.16 11.98 -16.20
N VAL A 175 -1.08 12.09 -15.26
CA VAL A 175 -2.21 11.16 -15.08
C VAL A 175 -3.49 11.79 -15.62
N ASP A 176 -4.27 11.02 -16.41
CA ASP A 176 -5.50 11.49 -17.05
C ASP A 176 -6.58 11.83 -16.02
N SER A 177 -6.85 10.93 -15.10
CA SER A 177 -7.90 11.10 -14.09
C SER A 177 -7.33 11.67 -12.78
N SER A 178 -8.11 11.66 -11.72
CA SER A 178 -7.65 12.04 -10.39
C SER A 178 -6.79 10.95 -9.76
N ILE A 179 -6.13 11.29 -8.67
CA ILE A 179 -5.24 10.42 -7.91
C ILE A 179 -5.72 10.34 -6.47
N SER A 180 -5.86 9.13 -5.96
CA SER A 180 -6.05 8.90 -4.53
C SER A 180 -4.70 8.99 -3.82
N LYS A 181 -4.54 10.03 -3.02
CA LYS A 181 -3.38 10.24 -2.17
C LYS A 181 -3.80 10.98 -0.92
N THR A 182 -3.49 10.40 0.23
CA THR A 182 -3.75 11.01 1.53
C THR A 182 -2.60 11.93 1.93
N ASN A 183 -2.93 13.14 2.33
CA ASN A 183 -2.03 14.04 3.01
C ASN A 183 -2.23 13.86 4.52
N ASN A 184 -1.29 13.18 5.17
CA ASN A 184 -1.37 12.85 6.58
C ASN A 184 -0.84 14.00 7.43
N PHE A 185 -1.62 14.41 8.42
CA PHE A 185 -1.28 15.45 9.38
C PHE A 185 -1.14 14.87 10.79
N PRO A 186 -0.21 15.39 11.59
CA PRO A 186 -0.13 15.05 13.00
C PRO A 186 -1.37 15.53 13.77
N ALA A 187 -1.62 14.98 14.95
CA ALA A 187 -2.80 15.25 15.75
C ALA A 187 -2.93 16.73 16.20
N ASP A 188 -1.82 17.44 16.31
CA ASP A 188 -1.73 18.85 16.70
C ASP A 188 -1.83 19.84 15.52
N ALA A 189 -1.97 19.33 14.29
CA ALA A 189 -2.12 20.17 13.10
C ALA A 189 -3.36 21.09 13.20
N LYS A 190 -3.18 22.33 12.76
CA LYS A 190 -4.22 23.37 12.79
C LYS A 190 -5.00 23.39 11.47
N VAL A 191 -6.17 23.99 11.51
CA VAL A 191 -7.02 24.19 10.31
C VAL A 191 -6.28 24.97 9.22
N GLU A 192 -5.44 25.92 9.60
CA GLU A 192 -4.63 26.72 8.69
C GLU A 192 -3.62 25.89 7.91
N ASP A 193 -3.06 24.85 8.51
CA ASP A 193 -2.11 23.94 7.82
C ASP A 193 -2.83 23.09 6.76
N MET A 194 -4.05 22.65 7.06
CA MET A 194 -4.91 21.97 6.08
C MET A 194 -5.31 22.91 4.93
N LYS A 195 -5.70 24.15 5.24
CA LYS A 195 -6.01 25.16 4.21
C LYS A 195 -4.83 25.39 3.28
N LYS A 196 -3.61 25.56 3.81
CA LYS A 196 -2.38 25.68 3.00
C LYS A 196 -2.20 24.51 2.06
N SER A 197 -2.47 23.29 2.51
CA SER A 197 -2.37 22.09 1.65
C SER A 197 -3.39 22.09 0.53
N TYR A 198 -4.64 22.50 0.78
CA TYR A 198 -5.64 22.61 -0.29
C TYR A 198 -5.25 23.67 -1.32
N VAL A 199 -4.78 24.84 -0.87
CA VAL A 199 -4.30 25.91 -1.77
C VAL A 199 -3.11 25.42 -2.58
N LEU A 200 -2.10 24.83 -1.95
CA LEU A 200 -0.92 24.28 -2.64
C LEU A 200 -1.30 23.21 -3.67
N ALA A 201 -2.23 22.29 -3.32
CA ALA A 201 -2.69 21.28 -4.25
C ALA A 201 -3.35 21.90 -5.48
N TYR A 202 -4.17 22.93 -5.31
CA TYR A 202 -4.79 23.68 -6.40
C TYR A 202 -3.74 24.39 -7.27
N GLU A 203 -2.81 25.11 -6.67
CA GLU A 203 -1.73 25.85 -7.37
C GLU A 203 -0.84 24.89 -8.18
N LEU A 204 -0.56 23.70 -7.66
CA LEU A 204 0.21 22.66 -8.35
C LEU A 204 -0.62 21.87 -9.37
N GLY A 205 -1.92 22.16 -9.54
CA GLY A 205 -2.79 21.55 -10.54
C GLY A 205 -3.23 20.12 -10.22
N CYS A 206 -3.31 19.77 -8.95
CA CYS A 206 -3.90 18.51 -8.51
C CYS A 206 -5.42 18.51 -8.76
N LYS A 207 -5.98 17.39 -9.22
CA LYS A 207 -7.42 17.23 -9.49
C LYS A 207 -8.22 16.82 -8.26
N SER A 208 -7.55 16.25 -7.28
CA SER A 208 -8.11 15.85 -5.99
C SER A 208 -7.05 15.93 -4.91
N VAL A 209 -7.49 16.04 -3.67
CA VAL A 209 -6.64 15.94 -2.48
C VAL A 209 -7.48 15.40 -1.33
N THR A 210 -6.91 14.48 -0.57
CA THR A 210 -7.51 13.96 0.66
C THR A 210 -6.62 14.35 1.83
N VAL A 211 -7.19 14.87 2.89
CA VAL A 211 -6.47 15.17 4.14
C VAL A 211 -6.96 14.26 5.25
N PHE A 212 -6.05 13.79 6.07
CA PHE A 212 -6.33 13.02 7.26
C PHE A 212 -5.47 13.55 8.41
N ARG A 213 -6.13 13.91 9.53
CA ARG A 213 -5.44 14.30 10.76
C ARG A 213 -5.49 13.12 11.74
N ASP A 214 -4.34 12.76 12.26
CA ASP A 214 -4.24 11.72 13.30
C ASP A 214 -5.17 12.04 14.49
N LYS A 215 -5.78 11.00 15.07
CA LYS A 215 -6.73 11.08 16.18
C LYS A 215 -8.01 11.91 15.91
N SER A 216 -8.33 12.17 14.65
CA SER A 216 -9.59 12.85 14.28
C SER A 216 -10.82 11.95 14.34
N ILE A 217 -10.63 10.62 14.32
CA ILE A 217 -11.69 9.60 14.39
C ILE A 217 -11.42 8.72 15.62
N LYS A 218 -12.48 8.40 16.40
CA LYS A 218 -12.37 7.62 17.65
C LYS A 218 -11.87 6.19 17.41
N ASP A 219 -12.35 5.54 16.34
CA ASP A 219 -12.02 4.17 15.99
C ASP A 219 -11.15 4.17 14.73
N GLN A 220 -9.88 4.49 14.88
CA GLN A 220 -8.93 4.44 13.77
C GLN A 220 -8.62 2.99 13.42
N VAL A 221 -8.71 2.64 12.14
CA VAL A 221 -8.42 1.29 11.63
C VAL A 221 -6.94 0.93 11.79
N LEU A 222 -6.06 1.93 11.68
CA LEU A 222 -4.62 1.77 11.88
C LEU A 222 -4.20 2.65 13.07
N VAL A 223 -3.79 2.03 14.16
CA VAL A 223 -3.28 2.72 15.35
C VAL A 223 -1.79 2.45 15.44
N THR A 224 -1.00 3.50 15.34
CA THR A 224 0.40 3.44 15.75
C THR A 224 0.41 3.53 17.29
N GLY A 225 1.15 2.63 17.95
CA GLY A 225 1.20 2.58 19.39
C GLY A 225 1.53 3.94 20.00
N ASP A 226 0.59 4.53 20.73
CA ASP A 226 0.89 5.65 21.61
C ASP A 226 1.66 5.09 22.80
N GLY A 227 2.90 5.53 22.98
CA GLY A 227 3.79 5.13 24.09
C GLY A 227 3.28 5.47 25.51
N LYS A 228 1.98 5.53 25.69
CA LYS A 228 1.28 5.70 26.96
C LYS A 228 0.35 4.52 27.22
N LYS A 229 0.90 3.29 27.26
CA LYS A 229 0.22 2.24 28.01
C LYS A 229 0.40 2.52 29.51
N LYS A 230 -0.72 2.67 30.20
CA LYS A 230 -0.77 2.71 31.65
C LYS A 230 -0.10 1.43 32.20
N ASP A 231 0.67 1.55 33.28
CA ASP A 231 1.43 0.51 33.97
C ASP A 231 0.66 -0.76 34.40
N LYS A 232 -0.59 -0.95 33.94
CA LYS A 232 -1.40 -2.14 34.24
C LYS A 232 -1.09 -3.38 33.41
N ASP A 233 -0.42 -3.21 32.23
CA ASP A 233 -0.18 -4.33 31.32
C ASP A 233 1.19 -5.00 31.48
N LYS A 234 2.03 -4.55 32.44
CA LYS A 234 3.31 -5.20 32.69
C LYS A 234 3.17 -6.62 33.26
N ASP A 235 2.11 -6.86 34.05
CA ASP A 235 1.86 -8.18 34.61
C ASP A 235 1.30 -9.19 33.62
N GLU A 236 0.64 -8.73 32.54
CA GLU A 236 0.11 -9.60 31.50
C GLU A 236 1.18 -10.02 30.46
N LEU A 237 2.15 -9.14 30.17
CA LEU A 237 3.31 -9.44 29.33
C LEU A 237 4.28 -10.44 30.00
N VAL A 238 4.36 -10.44 31.34
CA VAL A 238 5.16 -11.41 32.11
C VAL A 238 4.50 -12.79 32.08
N ARG A 239 3.16 -12.88 32.13
CA ARG A 239 2.43 -14.16 32.04
C ARG A 239 2.53 -14.83 30.67
N MET A 240 2.69 -14.06 29.56
CA MET A 240 2.90 -14.62 28.21
C MET A 240 4.29 -15.24 27.99
N LYS A 241 5.27 -14.97 28.86
CA LYS A 241 6.60 -15.61 28.82
C LYS A 241 6.61 -17.06 29.22
N ASP A 242 5.63 -17.51 29.99
CA ASP A 242 5.56 -18.87 30.54
C ASP A 242 4.67 -19.82 29.76
N GLU A 243 3.82 -19.33 28.85
CA GLU A 243 3.06 -20.16 27.92
C GLU A 243 3.72 -20.03 26.53
N LYS A 244 4.28 -21.15 26.06
CA LYS A 244 4.96 -21.33 24.77
C LYS A 244 4.33 -20.49 23.69
N ALA A 245 5.05 -19.49 23.22
CA ALA A 245 4.69 -18.67 22.06
C ALA A 245 4.74 -19.54 20.78
N GLU A 246 3.71 -20.31 20.54
CA GLU A 246 3.45 -20.92 19.24
C GLU A 246 2.73 -19.89 18.37
N GLY A 247 3.44 -19.33 17.39
CA GLY A 247 2.84 -18.74 16.22
C GLY A 247 2.94 -17.22 16.07
N PHE A 248 4.11 -16.72 15.74
CA PHE A 248 4.20 -15.56 14.87
C PHE A 248 3.64 -15.97 13.51
N ALA A 249 2.46 -15.47 13.15
CA ALA A 249 1.97 -15.55 11.78
C ALA A 249 2.76 -14.54 10.92
N VAL A 250 3.98 -14.90 10.56
CA VAL A 250 4.76 -14.18 9.55
C VAL A 250 4.12 -14.50 8.20
N TYR A 251 3.62 -13.48 7.50
CA TYR A 251 3.25 -13.61 6.10
C TYR A 251 4.53 -13.94 5.31
N ARG A 252 4.71 -15.20 4.92
CA ARG A 252 5.82 -15.63 4.08
C ARG A 252 5.45 -15.38 2.62
N ASP A 253 6.32 -14.67 1.92
CA ASP A 253 6.28 -14.55 0.47
C ASP A 253 6.35 -15.97 -0.15
N PRO A 254 5.37 -16.38 -0.98
CA PRO A 254 5.36 -17.69 -1.61
C PRO A 254 6.56 -17.98 -2.50
N SER A 255 7.34 -16.97 -2.89
CA SER A 255 8.52 -17.09 -3.75
C SER A 255 9.83 -17.33 -2.99
N THR A 256 9.82 -17.35 -1.64
CA THR A 256 11.04 -17.56 -0.85
C THR A 256 11.37 -19.04 -0.75
N PRO A 257 12.55 -19.52 -1.21
CA PRO A 257 12.93 -20.92 -1.07
C PRO A 257 13.00 -21.33 0.40
N ILE A 258 12.38 -22.44 0.75
CA ILE A 258 12.44 -23.03 2.10
C ILE A 258 13.89 -23.46 2.34
N SER A 259 14.55 -22.91 3.37
CA SER A 259 15.87 -23.41 3.75
C SER A 259 15.74 -24.80 4.38
N ALA A 260 16.69 -25.69 4.08
CA ALA A 260 16.65 -27.11 4.43
C ALA A 260 16.69 -27.44 5.95
N ASN A 261 16.59 -26.44 6.84
CA ASN A 261 16.66 -26.64 8.29
C ASN A 261 15.31 -26.61 9.02
N ASP A 262 14.18 -26.43 8.30
CA ASP A 262 12.85 -26.38 8.94
C ASP A 262 12.16 -27.77 9.04
N ASN A 263 12.91 -28.87 9.05
CA ASN A 263 12.37 -30.24 9.11
C ASN A 263 12.01 -30.71 10.53
N ASN A 264 11.38 -29.90 11.36
CA ASN A 264 10.92 -30.37 12.67
C ASN A 264 9.45 -30.00 12.97
N LEU A 265 8.56 -30.39 12.04
CA LEU A 265 7.11 -30.42 12.32
C LEU A 265 6.51 -31.73 11.82
N ASN A 266 6.93 -32.84 12.45
CA ASN A 266 6.19 -34.10 12.35
C ASN A 266 5.00 -34.08 13.32
N GLY A 267 3.87 -33.58 12.86
CA GLY A 267 2.56 -33.81 13.47
C GLY A 267 1.84 -34.90 12.70
N ASN A 268 1.81 -36.12 13.22
CA ASN A 268 1.00 -37.22 12.72
C ASN A 268 -0.48 -36.81 12.60
N GLY A 269 -0.96 -36.64 11.38
CA GLY A 269 -2.37 -36.48 11.07
C GLY A 269 -2.71 -37.41 9.89
N ASN A 270 -3.52 -38.41 10.14
CA ASN A 270 -4.00 -39.42 9.22
C ASN A 270 -4.38 -38.87 7.84
N ASN A 271 -3.68 -39.28 6.80
CA ASN A 271 -4.03 -39.10 5.40
C ASN A 271 -5.16 -40.04 5.02
N GLY A 272 -6.36 -39.52 4.87
CA GLY A 272 -7.44 -40.12 4.09
C GLY A 272 -7.48 -39.49 2.70
N SER A 273 -7.54 -40.35 1.69
CA SER A 273 -7.55 -40.07 0.26
C SER A 273 -8.44 -38.92 -0.19
N ASN A 274 -7.94 -38.07 -1.09
CA ASN A 274 -8.71 -37.10 -1.93
C ASN A 274 -9.69 -36.14 -1.24
N GLY A 275 -9.33 -35.51 -0.14
CA GLY A 275 -10.28 -34.66 0.56
C GLY A 275 -9.68 -33.32 0.99
N LYS A 276 -10.45 -32.24 0.80
CA LYS A 276 -10.23 -30.95 1.46
C LYS A 276 -10.13 -31.16 2.97
N PRO A 277 -9.30 -30.39 3.68
CA PRO A 277 -9.19 -30.51 5.13
C PRO A 277 -10.57 -30.30 5.77
N THR A 278 -10.97 -31.15 6.67
CA THR A 278 -12.24 -31.09 7.39
C THR A 278 -12.16 -30.27 8.69
N HIS A 279 -10.93 -30.09 9.21
CA HIS A 279 -10.66 -29.35 10.43
C HIS A 279 -9.60 -28.30 10.22
N CYS A 280 -9.74 -27.17 10.89
CA CYS A 280 -8.77 -26.08 10.86
C CYS A 280 -7.41 -26.54 11.42
N PRO A 281 -6.31 -26.32 10.70
CA PRO A 281 -4.98 -26.69 11.18
C PRO A 281 -4.60 -25.92 12.47
N ASN A 282 -5.09 -24.69 12.62
CA ASN A 282 -4.75 -23.84 13.76
C ASN A 282 -5.65 -24.09 14.97
N CYS A 283 -6.99 -24.09 14.78
CA CYS A 283 -7.96 -24.15 15.89
C CYS A 283 -8.51 -25.57 16.13
N LYS A 284 -8.21 -26.53 15.25
CA LYS A 284 -8.71 -27.93 15.32
C LYS A 284 -10.23 -28.08 15.24
N ILE A 285 -10.98 -27.01 14.95
CA ILE A 285 -12.44 -27.07 14.79
C ILE A 285 -12.82 -27.45 13.36
N ALA A 286 -14.05 -27.93 13.18
CA ALA A 286 -14.60 -28.23 11.88
C ALA A 286 -14.65 -26.99 10.97
N LEU A 287 -14.19 -27.13 9.71
CA LEU A 287 -14.23 -26.05 8.74
C LEU A 287 -15.62 -25.93 8.09
N LYS A 288 -16.02 -24.70 7.78
CA LYS A 288 -17.20 -24.44 6.96
C LYS A 288 -16.81 -24.55 5.48
N HIS A 289 -17.62 -25.30 4.72
CA HIS A 289 -17.49 -25.46 3.28
C HIS A 289 -18.47 -24.52 2.57
N GLN A 290 -17.96 -23.67 1.68
CA GLN A 290 -18.79 -22.73 0.93
C GLN A 290 -18.16 -22.45 -0.44
N GLU A 291 -18.95 -22.66 -1.51
CA GLU A 291 -18.58 -22.31 -2.90
C GLU A 291 -17.18 -22.78 -3.36
N GLY A 292 -16.79 -24.01 -2.98
CA GLY A 292 -15.47 -24.54 -3.35
C GLY A 292 -14.34 -24.23 -2.37
N CYS A 293 -14.55 -23.32 -1.42
CA CYS A 293 -13.58 -22.99 -0.38
C CYS A 293 -13.94 -23.62 0.96
N VAL A 294 -12.96 -23.79 1.82
CA VAL A 294 -13.13 -24.13 3.24
C VAL A 294 -12.62 -23.01 4.11
N SER A 295 -13.34 -22.66 5.16
CA SER A 295 -12.92 -21.59 6.07
C SER A 295 -13.19 -21.93 7.53
N CYS A 296 -12.33 -21.40 8.41
CA CYS A 296 -12.46 -21.50 9.84
C CYS A 296 -13.23 -20.28 10.38
N SER A 297 -14.34 -20.52 11.07
CA SER A 297 -15.15 -19.43 11.64
C SER A 297 -14.53 -18.77 12.87
N ILE A 298 -13.47 -19.35 13.45
CA ILE A 298 -12.79 -18.80 14.63
C ILE A 298 -11.57 -17.97 14.24
N CYS A 299 -10.62 -18.52 13.46
CA CYS A 299 -9.36 -17.84 13.17
C CYS A 299 -9.28 -17.27 11.75
N GLY A 300 -10.32 -17.46 10.91
CA GLY A 300 -10.35 -16.98 9.54
C GLY A 300 -9.47 -17.77 8.56
N TRP A 301 -8.81 -18.86 9.01
CA TRP A 301 -8.05 -19.72 8.09
C TRP A 301 -8.95 -20.26 6.99
N GLY A 302 -8.50 -20.22 5.74
CA GLY A 302 -9.28 -20.71 4.61
C GLY A 302 -8.39 -21.25 3.48
N LEU A 303 -8.96 -22.16 2.69
CA LEU A 303 -8.37 -22.74 1.51
C LEU A 303 -9.42 -22.84 0.41
N CYS A 304 -9.14 -22.29 -0.76
CA CYS A 304 -9.95 -22.47 -1.98
C CYS A 304 -9.18 -23.34 -2.96
N VAL A 305 -9.88 -24.27 -3.62
CA VAL A 305 -9.31 -25.17 -4.66
C VAL A 305 -10.06 -24.93 -5.95
#